data_0e2008a7eba76774c6c4f497f75d63f3
#
_entry.id   0e2008a7eba76774c6c4f497f75d63f3
#
_cell.length_a   1.000
_cell.length_b   1.000
_cell.length_c   1.000
_cell.angle_alpha   90.00
_cell.angle_beta   90.00
_cell.angle_gamma   90.00
#
_symmetry.space_group_name_H-M   'P 1'
#
loop_
_entity.id
_entity.type
_entity.pdbx_description
1 polymer ?
#
loop_
_entity_poly.entity_id
_entity_poly.type
_entity_poly.pdbx_seq_one_letter_code
_entity_poly.pdbx_strand_id
1 'polypeptide(L)'
;MGDYFVCSKTDPVVETKAGKVRGFRLNTTYAFHGIHYAEADRFQMPQPVKPWKGIKNALAYGYVCPLLKQDEPNMEVLVPHRYWPQDEHCQNLNVWTQSLDPGAKKPVMVWLHGGGFSAGSAIEHVAYEGDHLSEFGDVVVVSVNHRLNILGYLDLSPFGEKYKNSANAGNADMVAALQWVHDNL
;
A
#
# COMPACT_ATOMS: atom_id res chain seq x y z
N MET A 1 -26.95 15.66 0.38
CA MET A 1 -25.80 16.56 0.31
C MET A 1 -24.83 15.99 -0.71
N GLY A 2 -24.27 16.81 -1.61
CA GLY A 2 -23.24 16.32 -2.53
C GLY A 2 -21.95 16.06 -1.79
N ASP A 3 -21.12 15.16 -2.32
CA ASP A 3 -19.81 14.85 -1.74
C ASP A 3 -18.90 16.08 -1.76
N TYR A 4 -18.24 16.33 -0.63
CA TYR A 4 -17.29 17.42 -0.48
C TYR A 4 -15.87 16.92 -0.64
N PHE A 5 -15.22 17.33 -1.74
CA PHE A 5 -13.86 16.93 -2.08
C PHE A 5 -12.87 18.08 -1.90
N VAL A 6 -11.76 17.83 -1.21
CA VAL A 6 -10.65 18.78 -1.01
C VAL A 6 -9.34 18.16 -1.46
N CYS A 7 -8.69 18.84 -2.39
CA CYS A 7 -7.32 18.55 -2.80
C CYS A 7 -6.68 19.84 -3.32
N SER A 8 -5.71 20.38 -2.61
CA SER A 8 -5.03 21.62 -3.00
C SER A 8 -3.50 21.44 -3.03
N LYS A 9 -2.77 22.49 -3.35
CA LYS A 9 -1.30 22.45 -3.31
C LYS A 9 -0.74 22.25 -1.90
N THR A 10 -1.52 22.58 -0.88
CA THR A 10 -1.08 22.63 0.53
C THR A 10 -1.97 21.84 1.48
N ASP A 11 -3.11 21.30 1.02
CA ASP A 11 -4.08 20.63 1.88
C ASP A 11 -4.85 19.50 1.13
N PRO A 12 -4.89 18.28 1.68
CA PRO A 12 -4.12 17.78 2.82
C PRO A 12 -2.68 17.40 2.44
N VAL A 13 -1.72 17.87 3.23
CA VAL A 13 -0.30 17.51 3.10
C VAL A 13 0.21 17.10 4.47
N VAL A 14 0.88 15.95 4.55
CA VAL A 14 1.49 15.43 5.78
C VAL A 14 2.98 15.19 5.59
N GLU A 15 3.72 15.26 6.69
CA GLU A 15 5.14 14.90 6.75
C GLU A 15 5.25 13.40 7.01
N THR A 16 6.11 12.71 6.25
CA THR A 16 6.56 11.36 6.54
C THR A 16 8.05 11.37 6.83
N LYS A 17 8.60 10.29 7.37
CA LYS A 17 10.04 10.16 7.63
C LYS A 17 10.90 10.38 6.38
N ALA A 18 10.38 10.09 5.19
CA ALA A 18 11.09 10.25 3.93
C ALA A 18 10.82 11.60 3.23
N GLY A 19 9.73 12.29 3.56
CA GLY A 19 9.36 13.59 2.98
C GLY A 19 7.84 13.81 2.96
N LYS A 20 7.42 14.94 2.38
CA LYS A 20 6.00 15.31 2.37
C LYS A 20 5.21 14.57 1.31
N VAL A 21 4.01 14.15 1.68
CA VAL A 21 3.01 13.57 0.76
C VAL A 21 1.72 14.37 0.79
N ARG A 22 1.08 14.48 -0.37
CA ARG A 22 -0.21 15.13 -0.54
C ARG A 22 -1.26 14.08 -0.88
N GLY A 23 -2.30 14.00 -0.05
CA GLY A 23 -3.50 13.22 -0.29
C GLY A 23 -4.68 14.08 -0.75
N PHE A 24 -5.87 13.59 -0.47
CA PHE A 24 -7.13 14.30 -0.63
C PHE A 24 -8.04 14.03 0.57
N ARG A 25 -9.09 14.84 0.70
CA ARG A 25 -10.17 14.58 1.65
C ARG A 25 -11.48 14.45 0.89
N LEU A 26 -12.19 13.37 1.12
CA LEU A 26 -13.55 13.14 0.65
C LEU A 26 -14.47 13.14 1.87
N ASN A 27 -15.40 14.08 1.94
CA ASN A 27 -16.24 14.33 3.11
C ASN A 27 -15.41 14.54 4.39
N THR A 28 -15.44 13.59 5.32
CA THR A 28 -14.69 13.62 6.58
C THR A 28 -13.37 12.87 6.51
N THR A 29 -13.19 11.99 5.50
CA THR A 29 -12.05 11.07 5.43
C THR A 29 -10.88 11.65 4.63
N TYR A 30 -9.72 11.70 5.24
CA TYR A 30 -8.44 11.94 4.56
C TYR A 30 -7.95 10.63 3.95
N ALA A 31 -7.54 10.68 2.69
CA ALA A 31 -7.02 9.53 1.96
C ALA A 31 -5.68 9.84 1.30
N PHE A 32 -4.75 8.89 1.40
CA PHE A 32 -3.43 8.93 0.77
C PHE A 32 -3.21 7.59 0.08
N HIS A 33 -3.10 7.59 -1.24
CA HIS A 33 -3.01 6.37 -2.04
C HIS A 33 -1.65 6.21 -2.69
N GLY A 34 -1.17 4.98 -2.78
CA GLY A 34 0.06 4.64 -3.49
C GLY A 34 1.34 5.19 -2.87
N ILE A 35 1.40 5.31 -1.54
CA ILE A 35 2.62 5.73 -0.85
C ILE A 35 3.63 4.57 -0.90
N HIS A 36 4.79 4.79 -1.50
CA HIS A 36 5.87 3.81 -1.44
C HIS A 36 6.46 3.74 -0.04
N TYR A 37 6.44 2.56 0.55
CA TYR A 37 7.05 2.28 1.86
C TYR A 37 8.47 1.72 1.76
N ALA A 38 8.80 1.13 0.61
CA ALA A 38 10.11 0.58 0.32
C ALA A 38 10.41 0.61 -1.20
N GLU A 39 11.68 0.42 -1.54
CA GLU A 39 12.18 0.18 -2.90
C GLU A 39 12.92 -1.16 -2.90
N ALA A 40 12.82 -1.94 -3.97
CA ALA A 40 13.52 -3.21 -4.08
C ALA A 40 13.94 -3.50 -5.51
N ASP A 41 15.17 -3.98 -5.69
CA ASP A 41 15.54 -4.66 -6.91
C ASP A 41 14.89 -6.05 -6.97
N ARG A 42 14.73 -6.58 -8.18
CA ARG A 42 14.10 -7.87 -8.40
C ARG A 42 14.76 -8.97 -7.56
N PHE A 43 13.96 -9.72 -6.81
CA PHE A 43 14.35 -10.82 -5.91
C PHE A 43 15.24 -10.40 -4.73
N GLN A 44 15.44 -9.13 -4.48
CA GLN A 44 16.26 -8.63 -3.37
C GLN A 44 15.38 -8.10 -2.22
N MET A 45 15.99 -7.94 -1.07
CA MET A 45 15.30 -7.41 0.12
C MET A 45 14.91 -5.94 -0.08
N PRO A 46 13.73 -5.53 0.43
CA PRO A 46 13.30 -4.14 0.36
C PRO A 46 14.26 -3.25 1.14
N GLN A 47 14.46 -2.04 0.63
CA GLN A 47 15.25 -0.99 1.25
C GLN A 47 14.35 0.21 1.55
N PRO A 48 14.64 1.00 2.57
CA PRO A 48 13.89 2.23 2.84
C PRO A 48 13.88 3.17 1.64
N VAL A 49 12.76 3.81 1.41
CA VAL A 49 12.62 4.83 0.36
C VAL A 49 13.59 5.98 0.62
N LYS A 50 14.30 6.43 -0.40
CA LYS A 50 15.22 7.56 -0.30
C LYS A 50 14.46 8.84 0.03
N PRO A 51 14.93 9.64 1.01
CA PRO A 51 14.32 10.93 1.32
C PRO A 51 14.26 11.85 0.10
N TRP A 52 13.17 12.62 0.01
CA TRP A 52 12.97 13.58 -1.08
C TRP A 52 12.67 14.99 -0.58
N LYS A 53 12.91 15.96 -1.46
CA LYS A 53 12.51 17.37 -1.26
C LYS A 53 11.18 17.66 -1.96
N GLY A 54 10.41 18.58 -1.40
CA GLY A 54 9.11 18.96 -1.95
C GLY A 54 7.99 18.00 -1.56
N ILE A 55 6.90 18.02 -2.31
CA ILE A 55 5.67 17.27 -2.01
C ILE A 55 5.44 16.25 -3.11
N LYS A 56 5.37 14.97 -2.77
CA LYS A 56 4.91 13.91 -3.67
C LYS A 56 3.40 13.73 -3.58
N ASN A 57 2.77 13.41 -4.71
CA ASN A 57 1.34 13.11 -4.75
C ASN A 57 1.07 11.67 -4.32
N ALA A 58 0.10 11.52 -3.42
CA ALA A 58 -0.48 10.27 -2.99
C ALA A 58 -2.00 10.30 -3.30
N LEU A 59 -2.34 10.59 -4.57
CA LEU A 59 -3.69 10.86 -5.05
C LEU A 59 -4.31 9.69 -5.82
N ALA A 60 -3.50 8.71 -6.21
CA ALA A 60 -3.92 7.54 -6.97
C ALA A 60 -3.25 6.29 -6.41
N TYR A 61 -3.92 5.17 -6.56
CA TYR A 61 -3.34 3.87 -6.19
C TYR A 61 -2.03 3.63 -6.94
N GLY A 62 -1.07 3.01 -6.27
CA GLY A 62 0.19 2.58 -6.86
C GLY A 62 0.03 1.29 -7.67
N TYR A 63 1.12 0.82 -8.28
CA TYR A 63 1.13 -0.45 -8.99
C TYR A 63 0.82 -1.62 -8.05
N VAL A 64 0.17 -2.64 -8.59
CA VAL A 64 -0.02 -3.93 -7.93
C VAL A 64 1.02 -4.94 -8.42
N CYS A 65 1.28 -5.99 -7.65
CA CYS A 65 2.24 -7.01 -8.04
C CYS A 65 1.78 -7.71 -9.33
N PRO A 66 2.68 -7.95 -10.31
CA PRO A 66 2.36 -8.72 -11.50
C PRO A 66 1.81 -10.10 -11.15
N LEU A 67 0.71 -10.48 -11.80
CA LEU A 67 0.07 -11.78 -11.66
C LEU A 67 0.54 -12.69 -12.80
N LEU A 68 0.89 -13.92 -12.47
CA LEU A 68 1.46 -14.87 -13.44
C LEU A 68 0.45 -15.31 -14.51
N LYS A 69 -0.82 -15.40 -14.19
CA LYS A 69 -1.91 -15.73 -15.10
C LYS A 69 -3.27 -15.41 -14.48
N GLN A 70 -4.14 -14.80 -15.27
CA GLN A 70 -5.55 -14.58 -14.91
C GLN A 70 -6.43 -15.03 -16.09
N ASP A 71 -6.44 -16.32 -16.36
CA ASP A 71 -7.20 -16.86 -17.50
C ASP A 71 -8.63 -17.25 -17.13
N GLU A 72 -8.97 -17.27 -15.85
CA GLU A 72 -10.29 -17.71 -15.41
C GLU A 72 -10.92 -16.66 -14.47
N PRO A 73 -12.19 -16.33 -14.67
CA PRO A 73 -12.93 -15.46 -13.77
C PRO A 73 -13.02 -16.13 -12.40
N ASN A 74 -12.28 -15.61 -11.44
CA ASN A 74 -12.25 -16.10 -10.08
C ASN A 74 -13.45 -15.55 -9.29
N MET A 75 -14.65 -16.11 -9.53
CA MET A 75 -15.92 -15.69 -8.91
C MET A 75 -16.28 -14.21 -9.11
N GLU A 76 -15.75 -13.57 -10.14
CA GLU A 76 -15.92 -12.14 -10.43
C GLU A 76 -17.38 -11.73 -10.66
N VAL A 77 -18.23 -12.67 -11.07
CA VAL A 77 -19.67 -12.43 -11.24
C VAL A 77 -20.35 -12.10 -9.90
N LEU A 78 -19.82 -12.67 -8.80
CA LEU A 78 -20.40 -12.45 -7.45
C LEU A 78 -19.66 -11.34 -6.69
N VAL A 79 -18.37 -11.20 -6.92
CA VAL A 79 -17.52 -10.20 -6.26
C VAL A 79 -16.62 -9.55 -7.32
N PRO A 80 -17.01 -8.38 -7.84
CA PRO A 80 -16.22 -7.69 -8.85
C PRO A 80 -14.80 -7.37 -8.36
N HIS A 81 -13.80 -7.75 -9.14
CA HIS A 81 -12.39 -7.46 -8.88
C HIS A 81 -11.96 -6.21 -9.63
N ARG A 82 -11.07 -5.43 -9.03
CA ARG A 82 -10.43 -4.31 -9.68
C ARG A 82 -9.10 -4.74 -10.28
N TYR A 83 -8.94 -4.47 -11.57
CA TYR A 83 -7.67 -4.62 -12.26
C TYR A 83 -6.95 -3.28 -12.28
N TRP A 84 -5.65 -3.30 -12.03
CA TRP A 84 -4.82 -2.10 -11.96
C TRP A 84 -3.48 -2.33 -12.67
N PRO A 85 -2.78 -1.26 -13.13
CA PRO A 85 -1.46 -1.39 -13.71
C PRO A 85 -0.51 -2.16 -12.80
N GLN A 86 0.20 -3.12 -13.39
CA GLN A 86 1.09 -4.05 -12.68
C GLN A 86 2.55 -3.65 -12.87
N ASP A 87 3.33 -3.71 -11.80
CA ASP A 87 4.77 -3.48 -11.84
C ASP A 87 5.43 -4.20 -10.65
N GLU A 88 6.68 -4.62 -10.79
CA GLU A 88 7.42 -5.23 -9.68
C GLU A 88 7.79 -4.22 -8.57
N HIS A 89 7.74 -2.90 -8.85
CA HIS A 89 7.82 -1.83 -7.85
C HIS A 89 6.45 -1.59 -7.18
N CYS A 90 5.85 -2.66 -6.71
CA CYS A 90 4.52 -2.67 -6.08
C CYS A 90 4.55 -2.44 -4.56
N GLN A 91 5.71 -2.13 -3.96
CA GLN A 91 5.86 -1.87 -2.52
C GLN A 91 5.22 -0.53 -2.15
N ASN A 92 3.89 -0.48 -2.15
CA ASN A 92 3.13 0.71 -1.79
C ASN A 92 1.96 0.37 -0.86
N LEU A 93 1.45 1.38 -0.19
CA LEU A 93 0.31 1.28 0.72
C LEU A 93 -0.65 2.46 0.53
N ASN A 94 -1.86 2.28 1.06
CA ASN A 94 -2.90 3.30 1.09
C ASN A 94 -3.31 3.55 2.53
N VAL A 95 -3.65 4.79 2.86
CA VAL A 95 -4.02 5.21 4.23
C VAL A 95 -5.33 5.99 4.18
N TRP A 96 -6.26 5.67 5.09
CA TRP A 96 -7.48 6.42 5.37
C TRP A 96 -7.55 6.77 6.85
N THR A 97 -7.95 8.01 7.16
CA THR A 97 -8.05 8.48 8.54
C THR A 97 -9.04 9.64 8.67
N GLN A 98 -9.60 9.80 9.87
CA GLN A 98 -10.48 10.92 10.19
C GLN A 98 -9.73 12.13 10.78
N SER A 99 -8.42 12.01 11.03
CA SER A 99 -7.62 13.11 11.59
C SER A 99 -6.19 13.05 11.09
N LEU A 100 -5.61 14.23 10.86
CA LEU A 100 -4.17 14.40 10.58
C LEU A 100 -3.39 14.88 11.81
N ASP A 101 -4.05 14.98 12.97
CA ASP A 101 -3.39 15.35 14.23
C ASP A 101 -2.59 14.15 14.78
N PRO A 102 -1.25 14.25 14.86
CA PRO A 102 -0.44 13.16 15.42
C PRO A 102 -0.71 12.94 16.92
N GLY A 103 -1.32 13.91 17.61
CA GLY A 103 -1.76 13.79 19.00
C GLY A 103 -3.03 12.96 19.18
N ALA A 104 -3.76 12.66 18.11
CA ALA A 104 -5.02 11.89 18.18
C ALA A 104 -4.81 10.43 18.62
N LYS A 105 -3.61 9.85 18.41
CA LYS A 105 -3.23 8.48 18.85
C LYS A 105 -4.28 7.42 18.51
N LYS A 106 -4.79 7.47 17.28
CA LYS A 106 -5.82 6.52 16.80
C LYS A 106 -5.24 5.11 16.66
N PRO A 107 -6.03 4.07 16.94
CA PRO A 107 -5.65 2.70 16.60
C PRO A 107 -5.40 2.58 15.08
N VAL A 108 -4.41 1.78 14.70
CA VAL A 108 -4.08 1.52 13.29
C VAL A 108 -4.47 0.08 12.94
N MET A 109 -5.29 -0.08 11.91
CA MET A 109 -5.65 -1.37 11.32
C MET A 109 -4.89 -1.55 10.01
N VAL A 110 -4.05 -2.57 9.92
CA VAL A 110 -3.30 -2.90 8.71
C VAL A 110 -3.96 -4.09 8.02
N TRP A 111 -4.38 -3.89 6.77
CA TRP A 111 -4.95 -4.91 5.92
C TRP A 111 -3.89 -5.52 5.02
N LEU A 112 -3.67 -6.83 5.17
CA LEU A 112 -2.86 -7.65 4.28
C LEU A 112 -3.84 -8.53 3.47
N HIS A 113 -3.87 -8.33 2.16
CA HIS A 113 -4.84 -8.99 1.28
C HIS A 113 -4.60 -10.50 1.16
N GLY A 114 -5.64 -11.23 0.79
CA GLY A 114 -5.58 -12.67 0.50
C GLY A 114 -5.02 -12.98 -0.88
N GLY A 115 -5.01 -14.26 -1.27
CA GLY A 115 -4.59 -14.75 -2.58
C GLY A 115 -3.45 -15.77 -2.54
N GLY A 116 -3.18 -16.37 -1.35
CA GLY A 116 -2.24 -17.48 -1.17
C GLY A 116 -0.81 -17.17 -1.57
N PHE A 117 -0.36 -15.93 -1.37
CA PHE A 117 0.96 -15.41 -1.77
C PHE A 117 1.22 -15.38 -3.28
N SER A 118 0.24 -15.75 -4.09
CA SER A 118 0.39 -15.86 -5.55
C SER A 118 -0.39 -14.82 -6.33
N ALA A 119 -1.46 -14.26 -5.77
CA ALA A 119 -2.36 -13.32 -6.44
C ALA A 119 -2.96 -12.32 -5.44
N GLY A 120 -3.74 -11.36 -5.95
CA GLY A 120 -4.44 -10.36 -5.17
C GLY A 120 -3.74 -9.00 -5.13
N SER A 121 -4.41 -8.04 -4.51
CA SER A 121 -3.86 -6.70 -4.26
C SER A 121 -4.60 -6.00 -3.13
N ALA A 122 -4.01 -4.92 -2.63
CA ALA A 122 -4.60 -4.06 -1.61
C ALA A 122 -5.87 -3.32 -2.06
N ILE A 123 -6.20 -3.37 -3.34
CA ILE A 123 -7.32 -2.65 -3.95
C ILE A 123 -8.25 -3.56 -4.76
N GLU A 124 -8.04 -4.86 -4.72
CA GLU A 124 -8.76 -5.85 -5.52
C GLU A 124 -10.27 -5.77 -5.34
N HIS A 125 -10.73 -5.60 -4.10
CA HIS A 125 -12.14 -5.46 -3.75
C HIS A 125 -12.48 -4.07 -3.21
N VAL A 126 -13.69 -3.60 -3.50
CA VAL A 126 -14.23 -2.36 -2.89
C VAL A 126 -14.22 -2.44 -1.37
N ALA A 127 -14.42 -3.63 -0.81
CA ALA A 127 -14.39 -3.86 0.65
C ALA A 127 -13.00 -3.62 1.29
N TYR A 128 -11.93 -3.48 0.49
CA TYR A 128 -10.58 -3.17 0.99
C TYR A 128 -10.32 -1.66 1.10
N GLU A 129 -11.27 -0.82 0.65
CA GLU A 129 -11.22 0.62 0.90
C GLU A 129 -11.49 0.90 2.39
N GLY A 130 -10.65 1.73 2.96
CA GLY A 130 -10.66 1.95 4.39
C GLY A 130 -11.51 3.14 4.85
N ASP A 131 -12.18 3.86 3.95
CA ASP A 131 -12.94 5.08 4.25
C ASP A 131 -14.05 4.82 5.26
N HIS A 132 -14.98 3.90 4.96
CA HIS A 132 -16.08 3.55 5.86
C HIS A 132 -15.60 2.98 7.19
N LEU A 133 -14.57 2.13 7.17
CA LEU A 133 -14.04 1.53 8.39
C LEU A 133 -13.35 2.58 9.27
N SER A 134 -12.62 3.52 8.66
CA SER A 134 -11.96 4.60 9.38
C SER A 134 -12.98 5.57 10.00
N GLU A 135 -14.09 5.83 9.32
CA GLU A 135 -15.17 6.67 9.84
C GLU A 135 -15.93 5.96 10.96
N PHE A 136 -16.37 4.72 10.73
CA PHE A 136 -17.17 3.95 11.70
C PHE A 136 -16.39 3.61 12.97
N GLY A 137 -15.13 3.20 12.84
CA GLY A 137 -14.30 2.73 13.96
C GLY A 137 -13.43 3.82 14.58
N ASP A 138 -13.40 5.03 14.00
CA ASP A 138 -12.47 6.11 14.36
C ASP A 138 -10.99 5.64 14.39
N VAL A 139 -10.61 4.82 13.43
CA VAL A 139 -9.29 4.20 13.29
C VAL A 139 -8.56 4.69 12.04
N VAL A 140 -7.24 4.55 12.03
CA VAL A 140 -6.46 4.65 10.79
C VAL A 140 -6.49 3.30 10.11
N VAL A 141 -6.87 3.26 8.82
CA VAL A 141 -6.84 2.04 8.01
C VAL A 141 -5.70 2.12 7.01
N VAL A 142 -4.91 1.05 6.93
CA VAL A 142 -3.80 0.92 5.98
C VAL A 142 -3.99 -0.35 5.18
N SER A 143 -4.00 -0.28 3.85
CA SER A 143 -3.96 -1.45 2.97
C SER A 143 -2.61 -1.54 2.25
N VAL A 144 -2.03 -2.73 2.17
CA VAL A 144 -0.63 -2.93 1.75
C VAL A 144 -0.57 -3.80 0.50
N ASN A 145 0.13 -3.31 -0.55
CA ASN A 145 0.62 -4.10 -1.65
C ASN A 145 2.04 -4.59 -1.36
N HIS A 146 2.33 -5.83 -1.69
CA HIS A 146 3.65 -6.45 -1.54
C HIS A 146 3.93 -7.39 -2.70
N ARG A 147 5.18 -7.80 -2.88
CA ARG A 147 5.53 -8.77 -3.93
C ARG A 147 4.95 -10.14 -3.62
N LEU A 148 4.44 -10.78 -4.67
CA LEU A 148 3.77 -12.08 -4.67
C LEU A 148 4.51 -13.05 -5.59
N ASN A 149 4.04 -14.30 -5.62
CA ASN A 149 4.45 -15.35 -6.54
C ASN A 149 5.99 -15.51 -6.64
N ILE A 150 6.53 -15.70 -7.81
CA ILE A 150 7.99 -15.83 -8.01
C ILE A 150 8.75 -14.57 -7.62
N LEU A 151 8.15 -13.38 -7.72
CA LEU A 151 8.80 -12.13 -7.37
C LEU A 151 9.03 -11.99 -5.85
N GLY A 152 8.14 -12.56 -5.05
CA GLY A 152 8.19 -12.50 -3.60
C GLY A 152 8.79 -13.73 -2.91
N TYR A 153 8.79 -14.90 -3.60
CA TYR A 153 8.99 -16.18 -2.91
C TYR A 153 9.88 -17.20 -3.65
N LEU A 154 10.48 -16.83 -4.79
CA LEU A 154 11.41 -17.74 -5.49
C LEU A 154 12.75 -17.82 -4.75
N ASP A 155 13.18 -19.02 -4.39
CA ASP A 155 14.51 -19.25 -3.82
C ASP A 155 15.60 -19.19 -4.90
N LEU A 156 16.37 -18.13 -4.88
CA LEU A 156 17.53 -17.90 -5.73
C LEU A 156 18.84 -17.90 -4.92
N SER A 157 18.82 -18.35 -3.67
CA SER A 157 20.01 -18.39 -2.80
C SER A 157 21.21 -19.11 -3.41
N PRO A 158 21.04 -20.20 -4.23
CA PRO A 158 22.17 -20.85 -4.90
C PRO A 158 22.88 -19.97 -5.96
N PHE A 159 22.26 -18.87 -6.40
CA PHE A 159 22.78 -18.00 -7.46
C PHE A 159 23.56 -16.78 -6.93
N GLY A 160 23.84 -16.72 -5.64
CA GLY A 160 24.74 -15.74 -5.04
C GLY A 160 24.20 -15.02 -3.81
N GLU A 161 25.11 -14.43 -3.05
CA GLU A 161 24.84 -13.81 -1.74
C GLU A 161 23.73 -12.74 -1.77
N LYS A 162 23.61 -11.97 -2.84
CA LYS A 162 22.57 -10.95 -2.99
C LYS A 162 21.15 -11.53 -3.00
N TYR A 163 21.01 -12.82 -3.27
CA TYR A 163 19.73 -13.53 -3.35
C TYR A 163 19.46 -14.46 -2.15
N LYS A 164 20.34 -14.50 -1.16
CA LYS A 164 20.25 -15.44 -0.04
C LYS A 164 18.90 -15.47 0.68
N ASN A 165 18.16 -14.38 0.65
CA ASN A 165 16.86 -14.24 1.30
C ASN A 165 15.70 -14.10 0.30
N SER A 166 15.90 -14.34 -1.00
CA SER A 166 14.92 -14.11 -2.06
C SER A 166 13.60 -14.84 -1.84
N ALA A 167 13.63 -16.03 -1.24
CA ALA A 167 12.44 -16.80 -0.88
C ALA A 167 11.51 -16.11 0.15
N ASN A 168 11.98 -15.04 0.78
CA ASN A 168 11.23 -14.27 1.78
C ASN A 168 11.06 -12.78 1.40
N ALA A 169 11.29 -12.42 0.15
CA ALA A 169 11.22 -11.03 -0.29
C ALA A 169 9.83 -10.42 -0.07
N GLY A 170 8.75 -11.19 -0.34
CA GLY A 170 7.37 -10.75 -0.08
C GLY A 170 7.06 -10.57 1.41
N ASN A 171 7.58 -11.47 2.28
CA ASN A 171 7.42 -11.31 3.73
C ASN A 171 8.21 -10.10 4.24
N ALA A 172 9.41 -9.86 3.69
CA ALA A 172 10.20 -8.69 4.03
C ALA A 172 9.52 -7.37 3.60
N ASP A 173 8.79 -7.36 2.48
CA ASP A 173 7.98 -6.23 2.07
C ASP A 173 6.90 -5.92 3.12
N MET A 174 6.18 -6.93 3.63
CA MET A 174 5.18 -6.75 4.69
C MET A 174 5.80 -6.20 5.98
N VAL A 175 6.98 -6.71 6.38
CA VAL A 175 7.72 -6.18 7.54
C VAL A 175 8.12 -4.72 7.31
N ALA A 176 8.60 -4.37 6.11
CA ALA A 176 8.95 -2.99 5.77
C ALA A 176 7.71 -2.06 5.79
N ALA A 177 6.55 -2.54 5.34
CA ALA A 177 5.30 -1.79 5.43
C ALA A 177 4.89 -1.54 6.89
N LEU A 178 4.97 -2.54 7.76
CA LEU A 178 4.69 -2.40 9.19
C LEU A 178 5.67 -1.43 9.86
N GLN A 179 6.94 -1.47 9.48
CA GLN A 179 7.94 -0.50 9.96
C GLN A 179 7.60 0.93 9.50
N TRP A 180 7.16 1.09 8.24
CA TRP A 180 6.70 2.37 7.74
C TRP A 180 5.49 2.90 8.54
N VAL A 181 4.52 2.03 8.83
CA VAL A 181 3.35 2.37 9.67
C VAL A 181 3.80 2.84 11.05
N HIS A 182 4.66 2.10 11.72
CA HIS A 182 5.20 2.46 13.02
C HIS A 182 5.92 3.82 13.03
N ASP A 183 6.60 4.14 11.93
CA ASP A 183 7.44 5.34 11.84
C ASP A 183 6.65 6.62 11.48
N ASN A 184 5.42 6.48 10.97
CA ASN A 184 4.69 7.61 10.34
C ASN A 184 3.24 7.79 10.82
N LEU A 185 2.68 6.84 11.57
CA LEU A 185 1.29 6.88 12.03
C LEU A 185 1.13 6.81 13.55
#